data_50a337c9f65bc31c34fb10e87cf7ef03
#
_entry.id   50a337c9f65bc31c34fb10e87cf7ef03
#
_cell.length_a   1.000
_cell.length_b   1.000
_cell.length_c   1.000
_cell.angle_alpha   90.00
_cell.angle_beta   90.00
_cell.angle_gamma   90.00
#
_symmetry.space_group_name_H-M   'P 1'
#
loop_
_entity.id
_entity.type
_entity.pdbx_description
1 polymer ?
#
loop_
_entity_poly.entity_id
_entity_poly.type
_entity_poly.pdbx_seq_one_letter_code
_entity_poly.pdbx_strand_id
1 'polypeptide(L)'
;MANEFSINLGRLINELPEAINRRLDRACQIVENEAKTNCPVDDGVLRASITHQVEDNKGVIGSNVEYAPYVHEGTGMYAKDGQGRQAVPWTYKDAEGKYRSTKGQKPQPFLQDALDNNHEKILQCFEGVLEDGPR
;
A
#
# COMPACT_ATOMS: atom_id res chain seq x y z
N MET A 1 46.07 5.84 -1.08
CA MET A 1 45.34 4.66 -0.63
C MET A 1 44.23 5.01 0.35
N ALA A 2 44.59 5.53 1.54
CA ALA A 2 43.59 5.89 2.53
C ALA A 2 42.62 6.97 2.04
N ASN A 3 43.14 7.96 1.27
CA ASN A 3 42.28 9.03 0.74
C ASN A 3 41.28 8.51 -0.29
N GLU A 4 41.71 7.59 -1.13
CA GLU A 4 40.82 6.97 -2.14
C GLU A 4 39.70 6.18 -1.48
N PHE A 5 40.04 5.39 -0.47
CA PHE A 5 39.05 4.63 0.28
C PHE A 5 38.04 5.55 0.97
N SER A 6 38.52 6.63 1.55
CA SER A 6 37.64 7.59 2.22
C SER A 6 36.67 8.28 1.25
N ILE A 7 37.17 8.63 0.06
CA ILE A 7 36.33 9.25 -0.96
C ILE A 7 35.25 8.26 -1.45
N ASN A 8 35.63 7.02 -1.72
CA ASN A 8 34.68 6.01 -2.17
C ASN A 8 33.63 5.71 -1.10
N LEU A 9 34.05 5.64 0.15
CA LEU A 9 33.12 5.42 1.27
C LEU A 9 32.15 6.58 1.39
N GLY A 10 32.62 7.81 1.22
CA GLY A 10 31.79 9.00 1.24
C GLY A 10 30.75 8.98 0.14
N ARG A 11 31.14 8.58 -1.07
CA ARG A 11 30.17 8.42 -2.18
C ARG A 11 29.13 7.37 -1.85
N LEU A 12 29.56 6.22 -1.34
CA LEU A 12 28.64 5.15 -0.97
C LEU A 12 27.62 5.63 0.06
N ILE A 13 28.05 6.32 1.08
CA ILE A 13 27.16 6.86 2.11
C ILE A 13 26.18 7.86 1.51
N ASN A 14 26.64 8.74 0.62
CA ASN A 14 25.82 9.77 0.01
C ASN A 14 24.82 9.23 -1.02
N GLU A 15 25.20 8.20 -1.78
CA GLU A 15 24.39 7.66 -2.85
C GLU A 15 23.49 6.50 -2.44
N LEU A 16 23.80 5.83 -1.34
CA LEU A 16 23.05 4.68 -0.87
C LEU A 16 21.58 4.99 -0.57
N PRO A 17 21.24 6.11 0.11
CA PRO A 17 19.83 6.45 0.32
C PRO A 17 19.05 6.60 -0.97
N GLU A 18 19.66 7.16 -2.01
CA GLU A 18 19.01 7.30 -3.31
C GLU A 18 18.79 5.95 -3.97
N ALA A 19 19.77 5.05 -3.91
CA ALA A 19 19.61 3.69 -4.42
C ALA A 19 18.51 2.94 -3.68
N ILE A 20 18.43 3.10 -2.37
CA ILE A 20 17.37 2.50 -1.56
C ILE A 20 16.01 3.05 -1.97
N ASN A 21 15.89 4.35 -2.16
CA ASN A 21 14.63 4.98 -2.55
C ASN A 21 14.16 4.50 -3.92
N ARG A 22 15.06 4.32 -4.87
CA ARG A 22 14.70 3.75 -6.18
C ARG A 22 14.15 2.34 -6.05
N ARG A 23 14.74 1.54 -5.18
CA ARG A 23 14.30 0.17 -4.92
C ARG A 23 12.95 0.14 -4.19
N LEU A 24 12.77 1.05 -3.22
CA LEU A 24 11.49 1.21 -2.54
C LEU A 24 10.39 1.61 -3.52
N ASP A 25 10.67 2.53 -4.43
CA ASP A 25 9.70 2.95 -5.43
C ASP A 25 9.24 1.77 -6.28
N ARG A 26 10.18 0.94 -6.72
CA ARG A 26 9.86 -0.27 -7.48
C ARG A 26 9.01 -1.23 -6.68
N ALA A 27 9.37 -1.47 -5.41
CA ALA A 27 8.60 -2.34 -4.53
C ALA A 27 7.20 -1.80 -4.30
N CYS A 28 7.07 -0.50 -4.06
CA CYS A 28 5.78 0.16 -3.88
C CYS A 28 4.92 0.05 -5.13
N GLN A 29 5.52 0.17 -6.31
CA GLN A 29 4.77 0.04 -7.57
C GLN A 29 4.19 -1.37 -7.73
N ILE A 30 4.94 -2.40 -7.35
CA ILE A 30 4.46 -3.79 -7.39
C ILE A 30 3.26 -3.95 -6.48
N VAL A 31 3.34 -3.46 -5.24
CA VAL A 31 2.25 -3.56 -4.28
C VAL A 31 1.04 -2.74 -4.72
N GLU A 32 1.28 -1.52 -5.22
CA GLU A 32 0.20 -0.67 -5.72
C GLU A 32 -0.59 -1.35 -6.85
N ASN A 33 0.11 -1.97 -7.81
CA ASN A 33 -0.54 -2.63 -8.92
C ASN A 33 -1.43 -3.79 -8.45
N GLU A 34 -0.95 -4.58 -7.52
CA GLU A 34 -1.77 -5.68 -7.00
C GLU A 34 -2.90 -5.18 -6.11
N ALA A 35 -2.67 -4.13 -5.32
CA ALA A 35 -3.73 -3.52 -4.52
C ALA A 35 -4.88 -3.04 -5.40
N LYS A 36 -4.57 -2.43 -6.53
CA LYS A 36 -5.58 -2.03 -7.51
C LYS A 36 -6.34 -3.22 -8.06
N THR A 37 -5.65 -4.31 -8.33
CA THR A 37 -6.28 -5.55 -8.81
C THR A 37 -7.19 -6.16 -7.74
N ASN A 38 -6.81 -6.05 -6.47
CA ASN A 38 -7.57 -6.61 -5.35
C ASN A 38 -8.77 -5.76 -4.93
N CYS A 39 -8.86 -4.52 -5.41
CA CYS A 39 -10.00 -3.66 -5.11
C CYS A 39 -11.30 -4.25 -5.63
N PRO A 40 -12.45 -3.94 -5.00
CA PRO A 40 -13.75 -4.33 -5.54
C PRO A 40 -13.88 -3.91 -7.01
N VAL A 41 -14.40 -4.81 -7.84
CA VAL A 41 -14.48 -4.63 -9.30
C VAL A 41 -15.28 -3.38 -9.66
N ASP A 42 -16.33 -3.10 -8.88
CA ASP A 42 -17.27 -2.01 -9.17
C ASP A 42 -16.77 -0.65 -8.68
N ASP A 43 -15.59 -0.60 -8.03
CA ASP A 43 -15.12 0.63 -7.41
C ASP A 43 -13.90 1.21 -8.14
N GLY A 44 -14.17 1.81 -9.30
CA GLY A 44 -13.14 2.47 -10.08
C GLY A 44 -12.54 3.69 -9.38
N VAL A 45 -13.33 4.38 -8.55
CA VAL A 45 -12.85 5.54 -7.79
C VAL A 45 -11.82 5.12 -6.75
N LEU A 46 -12.11 4.08 -5.99
CA LEU A 46 -11.17 3.56 -5.00
C LEU A 46 -9.90 3.06 -5.67
N ARG A 47 -10.04 2.27 -6.74
CA ARG A 47 -8.91 1.74 -7.49
C ARG A 47 -8.00 2.87 -7.99
N ALA A 48 -8.57 3.89 -8.59
CA ALA A 48 -7.82 5.01 -9.14
C ALA A 48 -7.14 5.86 -8.05
N SER A 49 -7.64 5.81 -6.82
CA SER A 49 -7.11 6.59 -5.70
C SER A 49 -5.87 5.98 -5.06
N ILE A 50 -5.58 4.70 -5.34
CA ILE A 50 -4.44 4.03 -4.73
C ILE A 50 -3.16 4.57 -5.34
N THR A 51 -2.30 5.14 -4.49
CA THR A 51 -1.03 5.73 -4.89
C THR A 51 0.04 5.37 -3.89
N HIS A 52 1.29 5.63 -4.25
CA HIS A 52 2.40 5.44 -3.33
C HIS A 52 3.32 6.65 -3.35
N GLN A 53 4.06 6.81 -2.26
CA GLN A 53 5.07 7.85 -2.12
C GLN A 53 6.30 7.24 -1.47
N VAL A 54 7.47 7.67 -1.92
CA VAL A 54 8.75 7.26 -1.33
C VAL A 54 9.53 8.49 -0.95
N GLU A 55 9.92 8.57 0.32
CA GLU A 55 10.65 9.68 0.87
C GLU A 55 11.44 9.22 2.08
N ASP A 56 12.70 9.66 2.21
CA ASP A 56 13.54 9.38 3.36
C ASP A 56 13.61 7.89 3.73
N ASN A 57 13.79 7.02 2.73
CA ASN A 57 13.88 5.58 2.90
C ASN A 57 12.59 4.94 3.42
N LYS A 58 11.46 5.60 3.21
CA LYS A 58 10.15 5.12 3.62
C LYS A 58 9.21 5.11 2.43
N GLY A 59 8.58 3.96 2.18
CA GLY A 59 7.55 3.82 1.17
C GLY A 59 6.17 3.69 1.82
N VAL A 60 5.21 4.46 1.33
CA VAL A 60 3.84 4.44 1.84
C VAL A 60 2.89 4.26 0.67
N ILE A 61 1.94 3.35 0.82
CA ILE A 61 0.90 3.08 -0.18
C ILE A 61 -0.45 3.29 0.50
N GLY A 62 -1.34 3.98 -0.17
CA GLY A 62 -2.64 4.24 0.42
C GLY A 62 -3.62 4.90 -0.52
N SER A 63 -4.74 5.31 0.03
CA SER A 63 -5.83 5.97 -0.67
C SER A 63 -6.32 7.15 0.16
N ASN A 64 -6.71 8.23 -0.50
CA ASN A 64 -7.32 9.39 0.14
C ASN A 64 -8.86 9.35 0.12
N VAL A 65 -9.43 8.27 -0.36
CA VAL A 65 -10.89 8.10 -0.38
C VAL A 65 -11.39 7.81 1.04
N GLU A 66 -12.40 8.55 1.49
CA GLU A 66 -12.88 8.48 2.87
C GLU A 66 -13.37 7.09 3.28
N TYR A 67 -13.96 6.36 2.36
CA TYR A 67 -14.51 5.03 2.67
C TYR A 67 -13.48 3.90 2.52
N ALA A 68 -12.27 4.19 2.08
CA ALA A 68 -11.25 3.14 1.88
C ALA A 68 -11.00 2.28 3.13
N PRO A 69 -10.87 2.86 4.34
CA PRO A 69 -10.68 2.05 5.54
C PRO A 69 -11.84 1.08 5.80
N TYR A 70 -13.05 1.48 5.49
CA TYR A 70 -14.23 0.64 5.70
C TYR A 70 -14.27 -0.54 4.75
N VAL A 71 -13.83 -0.37 3.51
CA VAL A 71 -13.69 -1.47 2.56
C VAL A 71 -12.60 -2.43 3.03
N HIS A 72 -11.46 -1.88 3.44
CA HIS A 72 -10.30 -2.66 3.84
C HIS A 72 -10.57 -3.50 5.10
N GLU A 73 -11.15 -2.89 6.11
CA GLU A 73 -11.32 -3.51 7.44
C GLU A 73 -12.73 -4.08 7.69
N GLY A 74 -13.67 -3.84 6.77
CA GLY A 74 -15.05 -4.27 6.93
C GLY A 74 -15.89 -3.32 7.73
N THR A 75 -17.19 -3.56 7.73
CA THR A 75 -18.16 -2.70 8.43
C THR A 75 -19.23 -3.54 9.12
N GLY A 76 -19.97 -2.91 10.04
CA GLY A 76 -21.07 -3.56 10.74
C GLY A 76 -20.58 -4.75 11.55
N MET A 77 -21.32 -5.85 11.49
CA MET A 77 -20.95 -7.06 12.22
C MET A 77 -19.67 -7.72 11.68
N TYR A 78 -19.18 -7.29 10.52
CA TYR A 78 -17.99 -7.85 9.90
C TYR A 78 -16.74 -7.01 10.14
N ALA A 79 -16.85 -5.89 10.88
CA ALA A 79 -15.69 -5.03 11.13
C ALA A 79 -14.58 -5.80 11.82
N LYS A 80 -13.38 -5.72 11.26
CA LYS A 80 -12.22 -6.51 11.69
C LYS A 80 -11.81 -6.25 13.14
N ASP A 81 -11.98 -5.01 13.60
CA ASP A 81 -11.62 -4.61 14.97
C ASP A 81 -12.76 -4.84 15.98
N GLY A 82 -13.90 -5.33 15.54
CA GLY A 82 -15.07 -5.53 16.39
C GLY A 82 -15.78 -4.25 16.80
N GLN A 83 -15.37 -3.11 16.28
CA GLN A 83 -15.93 -1.80 16.62
C GLN A 83 -16.98 -1.32 15.62
N GLY A 84 -17.39 -2.18 14.70
CA GLY A 84 -18.39 -1.83 13.72
C GLY A 84 -19.78 -1.70 14.32
N ARG A 85 -20.72 -1.22 13.50
CA ARG A 85 -22.10 -1.01 13.91
C ARG A 85 -22.75 -2.33 14.34
N GLN A 86 -23.22 -2.38 15.57
CA GLN A 86 -23.83 -3.57 16.14
C GLN A 86 -25.35 -3.64 15.89
N ALA A 87 -26.00 -2.49 15.69
CA ALA A 87 -27.42 -2.47 15.37
C ALA A 87 -27.63 -2.82 13.89
N VAL A 88 -27.73 -4.09 13.59
CA VAL A 88 -27.84 -4.61 12.23
C VAL A 88 -29.15 -5.38 12.03
N PRO A 89 -29.72 -5.41 10.83
CA PRO A 89 -29.32 -4.65 9.66
C PRO A 89 -29.66 -3.16 9.79
N TRP A 90 -28.99 -2.32 8.99
CA TRP A 90 -29.41 -0.94 8.87
C TRP A 90 -29.73 -0.61 7.42
N THR A 91 -30.51 0.47 7.24
CA THR A 91 -30.92 0.93 5.93
C THR A 91 -30.09 2.14 5.51
N TYR A 92 -29.64 2.17 4.31
CA TYR A 92 -28.91 3.29 3.74
C TYR A 92 -29.38 3.58 2.32
N LYS A 93 -29.11 4.80 1.86
CA LYS A 93 -29.46 5.22 0.50
C LYS A 93 -28.21 5.10 -0.37
N ASP A 94 -28.32 4.34 -1.48
CA ASP A 94 -27.19 4.16 -2.37
C ASP A 94 -27.02 5.37 -3.31
N ALA A 95 -26.00 5.31 -4.18
CA ALA A 95 -25.68 6.39 -5.10
C ALA A 95 -26.80 6.67 -6.10
N GLU A 96 -27.66 5.69 -6.36
CA GLU A 96 -28.80 5.81 -7.27
C GLU A 96 -30.06 6.32 -6.58
N GLY A 97 -30.00 6.54 -5.26
CA GLY A 97 -31.11 7.01 -4.48
C GLY A 97 -32.04 5.92 -3.98
N LYS A 98 -31.69 4.67 -4.12
CA LYS A 98 -32.48 3.53 -3.64
C LYS A 98 -32.09 3.18 -2.21
N TYR A 99 -33.07 2.82 -1.38
CA TYR A 99 -32.83 2.34 -0.03
C TYR A 99 -32.42 0.86 -0.06
N ARG A 100 -31.38 0.55 0.66
CA ARG A 100 -30.86 -0.81 0.79
C ARG A 100 -30.62 -1.13 2.25
N SER A 101 -30.70 -2.42 2.58
CA SER A 101 -30.46 -2.91 3.94
C SER A 101 -29.17 -3.71 3.96
N THR A 102 -28.41 -3.57 5.05
CA THR A 102 -27.13 -4.29 5.18
C THR A 102 -26.84 -4.61 6.63
N LYS A 103 -26.13 -5.71 6.85
CA LYS A 103 -25.54 -6.05 8.17
C LYS A 103 -24.08 -5.60 8.26
N GLY A 104 -23.55 -5.06 7.20
CA GLY A 104 -22.16 -4.66 7.07
C GLY A 104 -21.51 -5.32 5.87
N GLN A 105 -20.25 -5.02 5.66
CA GLN A 105 -19.47 -5.52 4.55
C GLN A 105 -18.26 -6.28 5.10
N LYS A 106 -18.01 -7.47 4.54
CA LYS A 106 -16.83 -8.24 4.91
C LYS A 106 -15.56 -7.49 4.55
N PRO A 107 -14.49 -7.63 5.32
CA PRO A 107 -13.23 -7.00 4.98
C PRO A 107 -12.73 -7.43 3.60
N GLN A 108 -12.20 -6.48 2.86
CA GLN A 108 -11.48 -6.71 1.61
C GLN A 108 -10.13 -6.00 1.74
N PRO A 109 -9.16 -6.60 2.45
CA PRO A 109 -7.91 -5.92 2.81
C PRO A 109 -6.96 -5.85 1.61
N PHE A 110 -7.34 -5.08 0.62
CA PHE A 110 -6.66 -5.01 -0.67
C PHE A 110 -5.21 -4.54 -0.56
N LEU A 111 -4.89 -3.65 0.39
CA LEU A 111 -3.51 -3.21 0.60
C LEU A 111 -2.69 -4.27 1.33
N GLN A 112 -3.23 -4.84 2.40
CA GLN A 112 -2.53 -5.83 3.19
C GLN A 112 -2.27 -7.11 2.39
N ASP A 113 -3.27 -7.57 1.64
CA ASP A 113 -3.13 -8.73 0.79
C ASP A 113 -2.07 -8.50 -0.29
N ALA A 114 -2.04 -7.31 -0.88
CA ALA A 114 -1.04 -6.96 -1.89
C ALA A 114 0.36 -6.99 -1.31
N LEU A 115 0.53 -6.50 -0.09
CA LEU A 115 1.81 -6.52 0.61
C LEU A 115 2.24 -7.95 0.92
N ASP A 116 1.34 -8.74 1.51
CA ASP A 116 1.64 -10.10 1.96
C ASP A 116 1.95 -11.03 0.79
N ASN A 117 1.21 -10.88 -0.32
CA ASN A 117 1.39 -11.74 -1.49
C ASN A 117 2.66 -11.43 -2.29
N ASN A 118 3.26 -10.27 -2.08
CA ASN A 118 4.44 -9.83 -2.82
C ASN A 118 5.69 -9.73 -1.97
N HIS A 119 5.70 -10.37 -0.80
CA HIS A 119 6.81 -10.29 0.13
C HIS A 119 8.15 -10.66 -0.53
N GLU A 120 8.21 -11.77 -1.26
CA GLU A 120 9.42 -12.19 -1.94
C GLU A 120 9.84 -11.23 -3.06
N LYS A 121 8.86 -10.74 -3.82
CA LYS A 121 9.14 -9.77 -4.89
C LYS A 121 9.71 -8.48 -4.32
N ILE A 122 9.20 -8.05 -3.17
CA ILE A 122 9.71 -6.87 -2.47
C ILE A 122 11.16 -7.10 -2.05
N LEU A 123 11.46 -8.25 -1.44
CA LEU A 123 12.82 -8.58 -1.06
C LEU A 123 13.76 -8.61 -2.26
N GLN A 124 13.31 -9.15 -3.38
CA GLN A 124 14.09 -9.19 -4.62
C GLN A 124 14.44 -7.79 -5.13
N CYS A 125 13.59 -6.80 -4.88
CA CYS A 125 13.87 -5.42 -5.25
C CYS A 125 15.11 -4.87 -4.55
N PHE A 126 15.49 -5.43 -3.41
CA PHE A 126 16.63 -4.97 -2.62
C PHE A 126 17.87 -5.84 -2.76
N GLU A 127 17.79 -6.92 -3.56
CA GLU A 127 18.96 -7.73 -3.85
C GLU A 127 19.98 -6.90 -4.62
N GLY A 128 21.23 -6.99 -4.21
CA GLY A 128 22.31 -6.28 -4.88
C GLY A 128 22.31 -4.77 -4.68
N VAL A 129 21.58 -4.26 -3.70
CA VAL A 129 21.46 -2.81 -3.48
C VAL A 129 22.82 -2.16 -3.25
N LEU A 130 23.75 -2.85 -2.58
CA LEU A 130 25.10 -2.35 -2.38
C LEU A 130 25.92 -2.41 -3.67
N GLU A 131 25.60 -3.34 -4.56
CA GLU A 131 26.22 -3.46 -5.87
C GLU A 131 25.76 -2.34 -6.81
N ASP A 132 24.54 -1.85 -6.60
CA ASP A 132 23.97 -0.74 -7.35
C ASP A 132 24.36 0.62 -6.77
N GLY A 133 25.22 0.65 -5.76
CA GLY A 133 25.65 1.88 -5.12
C GLY A 133 26.40 2.83 -6.03
N PRO A 134 27.41 3.54 -5.53
CA PRO A 134 28.08 4.58 -6.33
C PRO A 134 28.63 4.04 -7.65
N ARG A 135 28.29 4.70 -8.74
CA ARG A 135 28.75 4.32 -10.07
C ARG A 135 29.31 5.50 -10.84
#